data_ec08d1733df073c02656f3e08e951838
#
_entry.id   ec08d1733df073c02656f3e08e951838
#
_cell.length_a   1.000
_cell.length_b   1.000
_cell.length_c   1.000
_cell.angle_alpha   90.00
_cell.angle_beta   90.00
_cell.angle_gamma   90.00
#
_symmetry.space_group_name_H-M   'P 1'
#
loop_
_entity.id
_entity.type
_entity.pdbx_description
1 polymer ?
#
loop_
_entity_poly.entity_id
_entity_poly.type
_entity_poly.pdbx_seq_one_letter_code
_entity_poly.pdbx_strand_id
1 'polypeptide(L)'
;AVAVAFDLRKPTFRHKAVATYKANRKGMPEELAMQLPYVKQLLTLLGIPVITCEGYEADDILGTLAAACTAQDADCVILTGDRDSLQLVSDHVTVRLTTNKETIPYTPERFQEEYGFAPLSLIDLKALMGDSSDNISGVAGVGQKTASKLIQAWGTVENLYAHLDEAGLTKSVYNKLTAGQDAAKESKWLATIVTDVPIDMDVQHYLPQPVQTEEVRRLLLE
;
A
#
# COMPACT_ATOMS: atom_id res chain seq x y z
N ALA A 1 -1.24 -5.54 20.42
CA ALA A 1 0.06 -5.44 19.74
C ALA A 1 0.15 -4.10 19.02
N VAL A 2 1.35 -3.58 18.83
CA VAL A 2 1.64 -2.39 18.02
C VAL A 2 3.03 -2.56 17.41
N ALA A 3 3.20 -2.17 16.14
CA ALA A 3 4.50 -2.16 15.49
C ALA A 3 4.57 -1.01 14.49
N VAL A 4 5.78 -0.56 14.15
CA VAL A 4 6.00 0.48 13.14
C VAL A 4 6.88 -0.09 12.03
N ALA A 5 6.35 -0.14 10.81
CA ALA A 5 7.07 -0.57 9.63
C ALA A 5 7.85 0.60 9.00
N PHE A 6 9.07 0.34 8.56
CA PHE A 6 9.90 1.31 7.86
C PHE A 6 10.49 0.73 6.59
N ASP A 7 10.55 1.56 5.56
CA ASP A 7 11.34 1.26 4.37
C ASP A 7 12.83 1.24 4.67
N LEU A 8 13.54 0.40 3.91
CA LEU A 8 15.00 0.44 3.83
C LEU A 8 15.44 1.23 2.60
N ARG A 9 16.61 1.89 2.68
CA ARG A 9 17.24 2.56 1.53
C ARG A 9 17.91 1.55 0.59
N LYS A 10 17.17 0.50 0.22
CA LYS A 10 17.64 -0.57 -0.66
C LYS A 10 16.60 -0.84 -1.72
N PRO A 11 17.00 -1.25 -2.94
CA PRO A 11 16.05 -1.66 -3.97
C PRO A 11 15.20 -2.82 -3.50
N THR A 12 13.88 -2.71 -3.70
CA THR A 12 12.93 -3.80 -3.44
C THR A 12 12.84 -4.72 -4.65
N PHE A 13 12.07 -5.81 -4.54
CA PHE A 13 11.82 -6.72 -5.65
C PHE A 13 11.18 -6.00 -6.85
N ARG A 14 10.31 -4.98 -6.61
CA ARG A 14 9.72 -4.15 -7.67
C ARG A 14 10.77 -3.35 -8.43
N HIS A 15 11.69 -2.71 -7.72
CA HIS A 15 12.80 -1.95 -8.34
C HIS A 15 13.72 -2.86 -9.18
N LYS A 16 13.92 -4.11 -8.74
CA LYS A 16 14.75 -5.09 -9.47
C LYS A 16 14.08 -5.58 -10.74
N ALA A 17 12.75 -5.69 -10.73
CA ALA A 17 11.97 -6.16 -11.87
C ALA A 17 11.70 -5.05 -12.89
N VAL A 18 11.37 -3.83 -12.42
CA VAL A 18 10.98 -2.70 -13.27
C VAL A 18 11.82 -1.47 -12.90
N ALA A 19 12.81 -1.15 -13.71
CA ALA A 19 13.79 -0.10 -13.44
C ALA A 19 13.17 1.32 -13.36
N THR A 20 12.00 1.52 -13.94
CA THR A 20 11.27 2.79 -13.92
C THR A 20 10.42 2.98 -12.68
N TYR A 21 10.17 1.92 -11.89
CA TYR A 21 9.37 2.00 -10.68
C TYR A 21 9.95 3.00 -9.68
N LYS A 22 9.15 3.98 -9.26
CA LYS A 22 9.53 5.09 -8.36
C LYS A 22 10.76 5.92 -8.81
N ALA A 23 11.20 5.79 -10.08
CA ALA A 23 12.39 6.49 -10.60
C ALA A 23 12.22 8.02 -10.66
N ASN A 24 10.99 8.52 -10.65
CA ASN A 24 10.65 9.95 -10.59
C ASN A 24 10.69 10.53 -9.16
N ARG A 25 10.79 9.69 -8.12
CA ARG A 25 10.83 10.16 -6.74
C ARG A 25 12.17 10.84 -6.44
N LYS A 26 12.10 12.05 -5.88
CA LYS A 26 13.28 12.71 -5.31
C LYS A 26 13.70 11.96 -4.05
N GLY A 27 15.01 11.87 -3.83
CA GLY A 27 15.54 11.31 -2.58
C GLY A 27 15.00 12.06 -1.35
N MET A 28 15.03 11.38 -0.20
CA MET A 28 14.67 11.99 1.08
C MET A 28 15.62 13.15 1.37
N PRO A 29 15.11 14.33 1.82
CA PRO A 29 15.97 15.44 2.28
C PRO A 29 16.96 14.96 3.34
N GLU A 30 18.18 15.50 3.32
CA GLU A 30 19.27 15.05 4.19
C GLU A 30 18.92 15.24 5.67
N GLU A 31 18.29 16.38 5.99
CA GLU A 31 17.84 16.71 7.35
C GLU A 31 16.82 15.69 7.89
N LEU A 32 15.91 15.23 7.05
CA LEU A 32 14.94 14.20 7.42
C LEU A 32 15.64 12.84 7.56
N ALA A 33 16.58 12.55 6.68
CA ALA A 33 17.34 11.32 6.70
C ALA A 33 18.15 11.14 7.99
N MET A 34 18.70 12.25 8.51
CA MET A 34 19.43 12.24 9.80
C MET A 34 18.52 11.98 11.00
N GLN A 35 17.24 12.29 10.92
CA GLN A 35 16.29 12.11 12.03
C GLN A 35 15.77 10.67 12.14
N LEU A 36 15.72 9.91 11.05
CA LEU A 36 15.16 8.56 11.07
C LEU A 36 15.82 7.60 12.07
N PRO A 37 17.16 7.57 12.25
CA PRO A 37 17.79 6.74 13.27
C PRO A 37 17.30 7.08 14.69
N TYR A 38 17.14 8.35 15.00
CA TYR A 38 16.64 8.80 16.31
C TYR A 38 15.17 8.40 16.52
N VAL A 39 14.33 8.52 15.50
CA VAL A 39 12.93 8.07 15.58
C VAL A 39 12.86 6.56 15.83
N LYS A 40 13.63 5.75 15.12
CA LYS A 40 13.70 4.30 15.33
C LYS A 40 14.21 3.95 16.74
N GLN A 41 15.25 4.64 17.21
CA GLN A 41 15.79 4.47 18.55
C GLN A 41 14.74 4.83 19.59
N LEU A 42 14.05 5.96 19.44
CA LEU A 42 13.00 6.40 20.37
C LEU A 42 11.86 5.37 20.44
N LEU A 43 11.38 4.86 19.30
CA LEU A 43 10.35 3.82 19.27
C LEU A 43 10.81 2.57 20.02
N THR A 44 12.05 2.12 19.81
CA THR A 44 12.62 0.97 20.51
C THR A 44 12.68 1.20 22.03
N LEU A 45 13.12 2.39 22.47
CA LEU A 45 13.19 2.75 23.89
C LEU A 45 11.79 2.90 24.52
N LEU A 46 10.79 3.27 23.72
CA LEU A 46 9.38 3.27 24.12
C LEU A 46 8.75 1.88 24.16
N GLY A 47 9.52 0.83 23.84
CA GLY A 47 9.05 -0.54 23.81
C GLY A 47 8.17 -0.87 22.60
N ILE A 48 8.22 -0.05 21.55
CA ILE A 48 7.46 -0.25 20.32
C ILE A 48 8.33 -0.95 19.27
N PRO A 49 7.98 -2.17 18.82
CA PRO A 49 8.71 -2.88 17.78
C PRO A 49 8.82 -2.09 16.48
N VAL A 50 10.04 -2.03 15.93
CA VAL A 50 10.34 -1.46 14.62
C VAL A 50 10.65 -2.59 13.67
N ILE A 51 9.92 -2.65 12.55
CA ILE A 51 10.04 -3.73 11.56
C ILE A 51 10.58 -3.17 10.25
N THR A 52 11.54 -3.88 9.69
CA THR A 52 12.07 -3.64 8.35
C THR A 52 12.34 -4.99 7.68
N CYS A 53 12.17 -5.09 6.37
CA CYS A 53 12.54 -6.29 5.63
C CYS A 53 13.27 -5.92 4.35
N GLU A 54 14.46 -6.51 4.14
CA GLU A 54 15.23 -6.25 2.93
C GLU A 54 14.53 -6.83 1.70
N GLY A 55 14.42 -6.03 0.65
CA GLY A 55 13.78 -6.43 -0.60
C GLY A 55 12.28 -6.12 -0.65
N TYR A 56 11.68 -5.65 0.44
CA TYR A 56 10.26 -5.30 0.55
C TYR A 56 10.07 -3.86 0.99
N GLU A 57 8.86 -3.33 0.77
CA GLU A 57 8.46 -2.00 1.22
C GLU A 57 7.70 -2.09 2.55
N ALA A 58 7.60 -0.95 3.27
CA ALA A 58 6.85 -0.89 4.52
C ALA A 58 5.39 -1.32 4.33
N ASP A 59 4.77 -0.97 3.19
CA ASP A 59 3.40 -1.36 2.88
C ASP A 59 3.24 -2.89 2.74
N ASP A 60 4.26 -3.60 2.22
CA ASP A 60 4.26 -5.07 2.15
C ASP A 60 4.31 -5.68 3.57
N ILE A 61 5.07 -5.05 4.48
CA ILE A 61 5.10 -5.44 5.90
C ILE A 61 3.72 -5.23 6.53
N LEU A 62 3.08 -4.08 6.28
CA LEU A 62 1.73 -3.80 6.78
C LEU A 62 0.71 -4.80 6.25
N GLY A 63 0.75 -5.11 4.95
CA GLY A 63 -0.11 -6.10 4.32
C GLY A 63 0.07 -7.49 4.91
N THR A 64 1.32 -7.89 5.18
CA THR A 64 1.64 -9.18 5.79
C THR A 64 1.12 -9.28 7.22
N LEU A 65 1.30 -8.25 8.04
CA LEU A 65 0.78 -8.23 9.41
C LEU A 65 -0.76 -8.18 9.44
N ALA A 66 -1.39 -7.46 8.52
CA ALA A 66 -2.84 -7.44 8.38
C ALA A 66 -3.39 -8.84 8.03
N ALA A 67 -2.73 -9.56 7.12
CA ALA A 67 -3.07 -10.95 6.80
C ALA A 67 -2.87 -11.89 8.00
N ALA A 68 -1.80 -11.68 8.78
CA ALA A 68 -1.55 -12.44 10.01
C ALA A 68 -2.64 -12.22 11.06
N CYS A 69 -3.10 -10.97 11.26
CA CYS A 69 -4.21 -10.65 12.16
C CYS A 69 -5.49 -11.37 11.70
N THR A 70 -5.85 -11.24 10.41
CA THR A 70 -7.03 -11.89 9.84
C THR A 70 -6.98 -13.41 10.03
N ALA A 71 -5.82 -14.04 9.80
CA ALA A 71 -5.66 -15.50 9.98
C ALA A 71 -5.79 -15.95 11.44
N GLN A 72 -5.60 -15.05 12.41
CA GLN A 72 -5.74 -15.28 13.85
C GLN A 72 -7.07 -14.75 14.42
N ASP A 73 -8.04 -14.41 13.56
CA ASP A 73 -9.34 -13.82 13.93
C ASP A 73 -9.19 -12.58 14.83
N ALA A 74 -8.22 -11.74 14.50
CA ALA A 74 -7.90 -10.52 15.22
C ALA A 74 -8.09 -9.29 14.36
N ASP A 75 -8.60 -8.21 14.95
CA ASP A 75 -8.73 -6.94 14.28
C ASP A 75 -7.38 -6.23 14.13
N CYS A 76 -7.17 -5.63 12.97
CA CYS A 76 -5.99 -4.86 12.62
C CYS A 76 -6.36 -3.41 12.28
N VAL A 77 -5.62 -2.45 12.83
CA VAL A 77 -5.73 -1.05 12.46
C VAL A 77 -4.41 -0.60 11.85
N ILE A 78 -4.44 -0.23 10.58
CA ILE A 78 -3.30 0.37 9.87
C ILE A 78 -3.42 1.88 9.94
N LEU A 79 -2.42 2.57 10.51
CA LEU A 79 -2.33 4.03 10.51
C LEU A 79 -1.29 4.45 9.46
N THR A 80 -1.72 5.14 8.42
CA THR A 80 -0.85 5.53 7.31
C THR A 80 -1.31 6.81 6.63
N GLY A 81 -0.41 7.50 5.94
CA GLY A 81 -0.74 8.59 5.02
C GLY A 81 -0.88 8.11 3.56
N ASP A 82 -0.60 6.84 3.28
CA ASP A 82 -0.63 6.29 1.93
C ASP A 82 -1.99 5.66 1.61
N ARG A 83 -2.60 6.13 0.50
CA ARG A 83 -3.88 5.61 0.02
C ARG A 83 -3.77 4.20 -0.55
N ASP A 84 -2.58 3.73 -0.87
CA ASP A 84 -2.38 2.41 -1.43
C ASP A 84 -2.72 1.31 -0.43
N SER A 85 -2.49 1.58 0.86
CA SER A 85 -2.92 0.71 1.94
C SER A 85 -4.43 0.49 2.02
N LEU A 86 -5.26 1.31 1.34
CA LEU A 86 -6.71 1.12 1.29
C LEU A 86 -7.11 -0.20 0.61
N GLN A 87 -6.24 -0.79 -0.23
CA GLN A 87 -6.46 -2.12 -0.80
C GLN A 87 -6.51 -3.23 0.26
N LEU A 88 -5.98 -2.97 1.47
CA LEU A 88 -5.92 -3.92 2.57
C LEU A 88 -7.19 -3.92 3.45
N VAL A 89 -8.08 -2.95 3.25
CA VAL A 89 -9.35 -2.86 4.02
C VAL A 89 -10.18 -4.12 3.85
N SER A 90 -10.60 -4.69 4.98
CA SER A 90 -11.45 -5.90 5.04
C SER A 90 -12.28 -5.89 6.33
N ASP A 91 -13.04 -6.94 6.57
CA ASP A 91 -13.85 -7.07 7.81
C ASP A 91 -12.98 -7.04 9.08
N HIS A 92 -11.73 -7.52 8.99
CA HIS A 92 -10.76 -7.49 10.09
C HIS A 92 -9.75 -6.33 10.02
N VAL A 93 -9.70 -5.58 8.90
CA VAL A 93 -8.67 -4.56 8.68
C VAL A 93 -9.29 -3.20 8.43
N THR A 94 -9.09 -2.29 9.37
CA THR A 94 -9.44 -0.87 9.21
C THR A 94 -8.19 -0.06 8.87
N VAL A 95 -8.23 0.72 7.81
CA VAL A 95 -7.16 1.68 7.49
C VAL A 95 -7.56 3.07 7.99
N ARG A 96 -6.76 3.63 8.89
CA ARG A 96 -6.86 5.03 9.31
C ARG A 96 -5.94 5.88 8.47
N LEU A 97 -6.51 6.52 7.46
CA LEU A 97 -5.76 7.38 6.54
C LEU A 97 -5.54 8.75 7.16
N THR A 98 -4.29 9.08 7.45
CA THR A 98 -3.91 10.37 8.02
C THR A 98 -3.68 11.40 6.93
N THR A 99 -4.34 12.52 7.04
CA THR A 99 -4.17 13.69 6.18
C THR A 99 -3.65 14.88 7.01
N ASN A 100 -3.31 15.98 6.36
CA ASN A 100 -2.91 17.21 7.06
C ASN A 100 -4.03 17.84 7.91
N LYS A 101 -5.27 17.38 7.77
CA LYS A 101 -6.45 17.95 8.45
C LYS A 101 -7.03 17.00 9.49
N GLU A 102 -7.10 15.73 9.16
CA GLU A 102 -7.79 14.72 9.95
C GLU A 102 -7.28 13.30 9.68
N THR A 103 -7.66 12.38 10.53
CA THR A 103 -7.47 10.93 10.31
C THR A 103 -8.82 10.30 10.00
N ILE A 104 -8.93 9.71 8.84
CA ILE A 104 -10.17 9.16 8.29
C ILE A 104 -10.14 7.64 8.42
N PRO A 105 -11.07 7.01 9.15
CA PRO A 105 -11.18 5.55 9.18
C PRO A 105 -11.87 5.04 7.90
N TYR A 106 -11.24 4.09 7.22
CA TYR A 106 -11.81 3.34 6.11
C TYR A 106 -12.14 1.93 6.55
N THR A 107 -13.44 1.62 6.53
CA THR A 107 -14.00 0.28 6.60
C THR A 107 -14.43 -0.15 5.20
N PRO A 108 -14.81 -1.43 4.97
CA PRO A 108 -15.35 -1.88 3.69
C PRO A 108 -16.52 -1.03 3.19
N GLU A 109 -17.47 -0.68 4.10
CA GLU A 109 -18.65 0.10 3.78
C GLU A 109 -18.27 1.50 3.31
N ARG A 110 -17.43 2.19 4.08
CA ARG A 110 -16.96 3.54 3.71
C ARG A 110 -16.20 3.54 2.40
N PHE A 111 -15.35 2.55 2.19
CA PHE A 111 -14.63 2.41 0.92
C PHE A 111 -15.61 2.20 -0.24
N GLN A 112 -16.58 1.30 -0.06
CA GLN A 112 -17.62 1.04 -1.06
C GLN A 112 -18.46 2.29 -1.38
N GLU A 113 -18.81 3.08 -0.36
CA GLU A 113 -19.55 4.35 -0.56
C GLU A 113 -18.74 5.37 -1.37
N GLU A 114 -17.44 5.48 -1.12
CA GLU A 114 -16.57 6.47 -1.79
C GLU A 114 -16.15 6.04 -3.19
N TYR A 115 -15.82 4.76 -3.40
CA TYR A 115 -15.24 4.26 -4.64
C TYR A 115 -16.22 3.49 -5.53
N GLY A 116 -17.26 2.89 -4.96
CA GLY A 116 -18.26 2.11 -5.68
C GLY A 116 -17.81 0.71 -6.10
N PHE A 117 -16.70 0.20 -5.52
CA PHE A 117 -16.18 -1.16 -5.72
C PHE A 117 -15.44 -1.64 -4.46
N ALA A 118 -15.11 -2.94 -4.39
CA ALA A 118 -14.44 -3.52 -3.24
C ALA A 118 -13.00 -2.99 -3.05
N PRO A 119 -12.49 -2.88 -1.81
CA PRO A 119 -11.16 -2.34 -1.52
C PRO A 119 -10.03 -2.95 -2.34
N LEU A 120 -10.01 -4.27 -2.50
CA LEU A 120 -9.00 -4.99 -3.27
C LEU A 120 -8.96 -4.55 -4.74
N SER A 121 -10.10 -4.14 -5.32
CA SER A 121 -10.16 -3.65 -6.72
C SER A 121 -9.47 -2.29 -6.93
N LEU A 122 -8.93 -1.67 -5.87
CA LEU A 122 -8.06 -0.50 -5.98
C LEU A 122 -6.80 -0.81 -6.81
N ILE A 123 -6.27 -2.02 -6.72
CA ILE A 123 -5.15 -2.49 -7.55
C ILE A 123 -5.54 -2.53 -9.05
N ASP A 124 -6.78 -2.92 -9.34
CA ASP A 124 -7.32 -2.99 -10.70
C ASP A 124 -7.57 -1.58 -11.26
N LEU A 125 -8.01 -0.66 -10.43
CA LEU A 125 -8.11 0.76 -10.79
C LEU A 125 -6.73 1.30 -11.22
N LYS A 126 -5.69 1.06 -10.41
CA LYS A 126 -4.32 1.46 -10.71
C LYS A 126 -3.72 0.73 -11.91
N ALA A 127 -4.08 -0.52 -12.13
CA ALA A 127 -3.70 -1.28 -13.32
C ALA A 127 -4.13 -0.57 -14.62
N LEU A 128 -5.32 0.03 -14.63
CA LEU A 128 -5.85 0.73 -15.78
C LEU A 128 -5.37 2.19 -15.88
N MET A 129 -5.44 2.96 -14.80
CA MET A 129 -5.14 4.39 -14.86
C MET A 129 -3.66 4.72 -14.63
N GLY A 130 -2.89 3.76 -14.11
CA GLY A 130 -1.54 4.00 -13.61
C GLY A 130 -1.49 4.74 -12.28
N ASP A 131 -0.27 5.01 -11.83
CA ASP A 131 0.03 5.84 -10.67
C ASP A 131 1.27 6.70 -10.94
N SER A 132 1.07 7.99 -11.10
CA SER A 132 2.18 8.91 -11.39
C SER A 132 3.12 9.11 -10.20
N SER A 133 2.68 8.87 -8.95
CA SER A 133 3.51 9.00 -7.76
C SER A 133 4.56 7.88 -7.69
N ASP A 134 4.21 6.69 -8.18
CA ASP A 134 5.06 5.51 -8.22
C ASP A 134 5.64 5.21 -9.60
N ASN A 135 5.35 6.10 -10.56
CA ASN A 135 5.75 5.93 -11.96
C ASN A 135 5.22 4.62 -12.57
N ILE A 136 3.99 4.26 -12.22
CA ILE A 136 3.25 3.14 -12.78
C ILE A 136 2.45 3.65 -13.98
N SER A 137 2.65 3.04 -15.16
CA SER A 137 2.15 3.59 -16.43
C SER A 137 0.65 3.44 -16.64
N GLY A 138 0.06 2.33 -16.18
CA GLY A 138 -1.30 1.98 -16.55
C GLY A 138 -1.49 1.77 -18.05
N VAL A 139 -2.73 1.81 -18.50
CA VAL A 139 -3.10 1.76 -19.92
C VAL A 139 -3.08 3.17 -20.50
N ALA A 140 -2.25 3.39 -21.53
CA ALA A 140 -2.07 4.70 -22.15
C ALA A 140 -3.42 5.32 -22.60
N GLY A 141 -3.71 6.52 -22.07
CA GLY A 141 -4.93 7.26 -22.40
C GLY A 141 -6.21 6.75 -21.71
N VAL A 142 -6.08 5.87 -20.72
CA VAL A 142 -7.17 5.49 -19.80
C VAL A 142 -6.93 6.25 -18.48
N GLY A 143 -7.73 7.29 -18.22
CA GLY A 143 -7.64 8.06 -16.99
C GLY A 143 -8.62 7.56 -15.92
N GLN A 144 -8.52 8.12 -14.71
CA GLN A 144 -9.27 7.73 -13.52
C GLN A 144 -10.78 7.56 -13.77
N LYS A 145 -11.42 8.52 -14.44
CA LYS A 145 -12.87 8.47 -14.69
C LYS A 145 -13.30 7.27 -15.53
N THR A 146 -12.50 6.89 -16.52
CA THR A 146 -12.77 5.71 -17.36
C THR A 146 -12.45 4.44 -16.60
N ALA A 147 -11.30 4.37 -15.94
CA ALA A 147 -10.88 3.24 -15.13
C ALA A 147 -11.89 2.93 -14.02
N SER A 148 -12.33 3.95 -13.24
CA SER A 148 -13.32 3.76 -12.18
C SER A 148 -14.64 3.15 -12.68
N LYS A 149 -15.17 3.64 -13.82
CA LYS A 149 -16.39 3.07 -14.41
C LYS A 149 -16.21 1.62 -14.84
N LEU A 150 -15.04 1.29 -15.39
CA LEU A 150 -14.74 -0.08 -15.81
C LEU A 150 -14.64 -1.01 -14.62
N ILE A 151 -13.96 -0.61 -13.56
CA ILE A 151 -13.82 -1.42 -12.35
C ILE A 151 -15.14 -1.52 -11.58
N GLN A 152 -15.94 -0.47 -11.52
CA GLN A 152 -17.30 -0.53 -10.95
C GLN A 152 -18.19 -1.54 -11.69
N ALA A 153 -18.04 -1.66 -13.01
CA ALA A 153 -18.86 -2.57 -13.82
C ALA A 153 -18.31 -4.01 -13.83
N TRP A 154 -16.99 -4.20 -13.82
CA TRP A 154 -16.34 -5.48 -14.08
C TRP A 154 -15.56 -6.05 -12.88
N GLY A 155 -15.33 -5.26 -11.85
CA GLY A 155 -14.64 -5.64 -10.60
C GLY A 155 -13.12 -5.74 -10.75
N THR A 156 -12.64 -6.54 -11.71
CA THR A 156 -11.21 -6.80 -11.94
C THR A 156 -10.82 -6.61 -13.40
N VAL A 157 -9.54 -6.34 -13.64
CA VAL A 157 -9.02 -6.23 -15.01
C VAL A 157 -9.10 -7.56 -15.76
N GLU A 158 -8.93 -8.69 -15.10
CA GLU A 158 -9.05 -10.01 -15.70
C GLU A 158 -10.46 -10.24 -16.23
N ASN A 159 -11.47 -9.92 -15.42
CA ASN A 159 -12.88 -10.06 -15.81
C ASN A 159 -13.22 -9.09 -16.96
N LEU A 160 -12.74 -7.84 -16.90
CA LEU A 160 -12.89 -6.86 -17.98
C LEU A 160 -12.29 -7.39 -19.29
N TYR A 161 -11.06 -7.90 -19.27
CA TYR A 161 -10.38 -8.39 -20.47
C TYR A 161 -11.01 -9.67 -21.01
N ALA A 162 -11.56 -10.54 -20.17
CA ALA A 162 -12.29 -11.73 -20.57
C ALA A 162 -13.60 -11.42 -21.34
N HIS A 163 -14.20 -10.26 -21.07
CA HIS A 163 -15.49 -9.83 -21.65
C HIS A 163 -15.36 -8.49 -22.40
N LEU A 164 -14.19 -8.19 -22.95
CA LEU A 164 -13.89 -6.89 -23.54
C LEU A 164 -14.83 -6.54 -24.70
N ASP A 165 -15.24 -7.53 -25.50
CA ASP A 165 -16.17 -7.37 -26.62
C ASP A 165 -17.61 -7.07 -26.18
N GLU A 166 -17.96 -7.49 -24.95
CA GLU A 166 -19.29 -7.32 -24.36
C GLU A 166 -19.40 -6.04 -23.54
N ALA A 167 -18.27 -5.37 -23.26
CA ALA A 167 -18.18 -4.26 -22.33
C ALA A 167 -18.82 -2.95 -22.84
N GLY A 168 -19.42 -2.92 -24.02
CA GLY A 168 -20.11 -1.76 -24.58
C GLY A 168 -19.20 -0.54 -24.76
N LEU A 169 -17.92 -0.75 -25.01
CA LEU A 169 -16.91 0.29 -25.07
C LEU A 169 -16.95 1.07 -26.38
N THR A 170 -16.58 2.34 -26.34
CA THR A 170 -16.27 3.06 -27.55
C THR A 170 -15.06 2.43 -28.24
N LYS A 171 -15.00 2.47 -29.58
CA LYS A 171 -13.86 1.94 -30.35
C LYS A 171 -12.51 2.48 -29.85
N SER A 172 -12.47 3.74 -29.41
CA SER A 172 -11.24 4.34 -28.88
C SER A 172 -10.79 3.68 -27.57
N VAL A 173 -11.70 3.47 -26.61
CA VAL A 173 -11.38 2.81 -25.34
C VAL A 173 -11.03 1.34 -25.55
N TYR A 174 -11.79 0.64 -26.38
CA TYR A 174 -11.51 -0.75 -26.76
C TYR A 174 -10.09 -0.91 -27.30
N ASN A 175 -9.71 -0.09 -28.30
CA ASN A 175 -8.37 -0.15 -28.88
C ASN A 175 -7.26 0.13 -27.86
N LYS A 176 -7.47 1.08 -26.94
CA LYS A 176 -6.50 1.39 -25.88
C LYS A 176 -6.31 0.22 -24.92
N LEU A 177 -7.41 -0.38 -24.48
CA LEU A 177 -7.35 -1.54 -23.57
C LEU A 177 -6.68 -2.72 -24.25
N THR A 178 -7.05 -3.04 -25.50
CA THR A 178 -6.44 -4.13 -26.27
C THR A 178 -4.93 -3.93 -26.44
N ALA A 179 -4.50 -2.71 -26.78
CA ALA A 179 -3.09 -2.40 -26.95
C ALA A 179 -2.32 -2.34 -25.61
N GLY A 180 -3.00 -2.01 -24.51
CA GLY A 180 -2.42 -1.81 -23.20
C GLY A 180 -2.53 -2.99 -22.24
N GLN A 181 -2.90 -4.18 -22.70
CA GLN A 181 -3.15 -5.33 -21.82
C GLN A 181 -1.92 -5.73 -20.99
N ASP A 182 -0.74 -5.75 -21.59
CA ASP A 182 0.49 -6.10 -20.87
C ASP A 182 0.90 -5.00 -19.88
N ALA A 183 0.71 -3.73 -20.25
CA ALA A 183 0.93 -2.60 -19.34
C ALA A 183 -0.03 -2.64 -18.15
N ALA A 184 -1.28 -3.05 -18.35
CA ALA A 184 -2.23 -3.23 -17.24
C ALA A 184 -1.79 -4.35 -16.29
N LYS A 185 -1.30 -5.49 -16.80
CA LYS A 185 -0.79 -6.60 -15.98
C LYS A 185 0.43 -6.19 -15.17
N GLU A 186 1.41 -5.53 -15.80
CA GLU A 186 2.59 -5.02 -15.10
C GLU A 186 2.20 -4.00 -14.03
N SER A 187 1.31 -3.07 -14.36
CA SER A 187 0.84 -2.04 -13.43
C SER A 187 0.07 -2.65 -12.25
N LYS A 188 -0.76 -3.67 -12.49
CA LYS A 188 -1.44 -4.40 -11.42
C LYS A 188 -0.43 -5.05 -10.47
N TRP A 189 0.58 -5.73 -11.03
CA TRP A 189 1.62 -6.38 -10.23
C TRP A 189 2.41 -5.38 -9.39
N LEU A 190 2.78 -4.22 -9.95
CA LEU A 190 3.48 -3.16 -9.24
C LEU A 190 2.62 -2.54 -8.11
N ALA A 191 1.32 -2.34 -8.34
CA ALA A 191 0.40 -1.74 -7.38
C ALA A 191 -0.04 -2.68 -6.26
N THR A 192 0.17 -3.99 -6.41
CA THR A 192 -0.26 -4.99 -5.43
C THR A 192 0.69 -5.01 -4.23
N ILE A 193 0.16 -4.80 -3.04
CA ILE A 193 0.86 -5.02 -1.78
C ILE A 193 0.92 -6.53 -1.54
N VAL A 194 2.11 -7.09 -1.33
CA VAL A 194 2.28 -8.51 -0.99
C VAL A 194 2.00 -8.75 0.50
N THR A 195 1.54 -9.95 0.82
CA THR A 195 1.08 -10.30 2.17
C THR A 195 1.80 -11.52 2.75
N ASP A 196 2.97 -11.83 2.19
CA ASP A 196 3.79 -13.00 2.51
C ASP A 196 5.28 -12.65 2.70
N VAL A 197 5.55 -11.41 3.17
CA VAL A 197 6.91 -10.98 3.52
C VAL A 197 7.49 -11.93 4.59
N PRO A 198 8.78 -12.34 4.48
CA PRO A 198 9.39 -13.27 5.44
C PRO A 198 9.73 -12.57 6.77
N ILE A 199 8.70 -12.20 7.51
CA ILE A 199 8.76 -11.60 8.86
C ILE A 199 8.04 -12.51 9.85
N ASP A 200 8.18 -12.20 11.13
CA ASP A 200 7.45 -12.89 12.18
C ASP A 200 5.93 -12.63 12.03
N MET A 201 5.14 -13.70 11.96
CA MET A 201 3.68 -13.65 11.80
C MET A 201 2.93 -13.81 13.12
N ASP A 202 3.62 -14.06 14.24
CA ASP A 202 2.98 -14.13 15.55
C ASP A 202 2.77 -12.72 16.11
N VAL A 203 1.52 -12.26 16.09
CA VAL A 203 1.15 -10.91 16.55
C VAL A 203 1.47 -10.70 18.06
N GLN A 204 1.65 -11.76 18.82
CA GLN A 204 2.04 -11.66 20.23
C GLN A 204 3.47 -11.15 20.43
N HIS A 205 4.34 -11.39 19.46
CA HIS A 205 5.71 -10.87 19.49
C HIS A 205 5.78 -9.35 19.30
N TYR A 206 4.70 -8.72 18.86
CA TYR A 206 4.58 -7.26 18.71
C TYR A 206 3.87 -6.58 19.88
N LEU A 207 3.77 -7.24 21.02
CA LEU A 207 3.30 -6.58 22.25
C LEU A 207 4.34 -5.54 22.71
N PRO A 208 3.88 -4.34 23.12
CA PRO A 208 4.78 -3.32 23.62
C PRO A 208 5.60 -3.83 24.82
N GLN A 209 6.89 -3.52 24.81
CA GLN A 209 7.81 -3.81 25.91
C GLN A 209 7.82 -2.67 26.93
N PRO A 210 8.31 -2.87 28.16
CA PRO A 210 8.45 -1.80 29.13
C PRO A 210 9.28 -0.63 28.62
N VAL A 211 8.79 0.58 28.88
CA VAL A 211 9.48 1.82 28.46
C VAL A 211 10.79 1.99 29.23
N GLN A 212 11.88 2.27 28.53
CA GLN A 212 13.19 2.58 29.09
C GLN A 212 13.28 4.09 29.40
N THR A 213 12.63 4.52 30.48
CA THR A 213 12.35 5.93 30.77
C THR A 213 13.61 6.80 30.84
N GLU A 214 14.69 6.31 31.49
CA GLU A 214 15.93 7.10 31.64
C GLU A 214 16.67 7.26 30.30
N GLU A 215 16.67 6.22 29.45
CA GLU A 215 17.26 6.25 28.12
C GLU A 215 16.45 7.18 27.19
N VAL A 216 15.12 7.13 27.26
CA VAL A 216 14.24 8.06 26.51
C VAL A 216 14.55 9.50 26.93
N ARG A 217 14.64 9.77 28.26
CA ARG A 217 14.95 11.11 28.76
C ARG A 217 16.31 11.60 28.24
N ARG A 218 17.33 10.75 28.29
CA ARG A 218 18.66 11.08 27.78
C ARG A 218 18.64 11.42 26.29
N LEU A 219 18.00 10.58 25.48
CA LEU A 219 17.90 10.80 24.04
C LEU A 219 17.20 12.13 23.67
N LEU A 220 16.21 12.55 24.46
CA LEU A 220 15.46 13.79 24.18
C LEU A 220 16.18 15.05 24.68
N LEU A 221 17.24 14.94 25.50
CA LEU A 221 18.03 16.06 26.02
C LEU A 221 19.33 16.29 25.24
N GLU A 222 19.74 15.35 24.39
CA GLU A 222 20.86 15.47 23.44
C GLU A 222 20.43 16.16 22.14
#